data_a5b6a2a3ba4188ea006c327e12ddf2f1
#
_entry.id   a5b6a2a3ba4188ea006c327e12ddf2f1
#
_cell.length_a   1.000
_cell.length_b   1.000
_cell.length_c   1.000
_cell.angle_alpha   90.00
_cell.angle_beta   90.00
_cell.angle_gamma   90.00
#
_symmetry.space_group_name_H-M   'P 1'
#
loop_
_entity.id
_entity.type
_entity.pdbx_description
1 polymer ?
#
loop_
_entity_poly.entity_id
_entity_poly.type
_entity_poly.pdbx_seq_one_letter_code
_entity_poly.pdbx_strand_id
1 'polypeptide(L)'
;YERLYEAASEKVWVTEGLRADQKRLARMIGAKLTTGCVLDVGCYDGSLLQALGSGLRKFGVEPSVLAADVARSRGVTIVARHIRELAAVSQSFDVICAVDVIEHVPDPGTFVESLTRLLSPGGWLLISSGSLDTPAWRRAGGQYWYCGFPEHISFISQAWGESVAARLGLTLCEMERFAYLELPPRRRAVAVRRFYLKVFRRQLASRLCAWFAGRKSRNPERSLGQPGVFVDHLVLGFRKPVVRASRGLSHST
;
A
#
# COMPACT_ATOMS: atom_id res chain seq x y z
N TYR A 1 -4.61 5.62 14.81
CA TYR A 1 -4.14 4.36 14.20
C TYR A 1 -2.91 3.83 14.94
N GLU A 2 -1.84 4.61 15.10
CA GLU A 2 -0.60 4.17 15.77
C GLU A 2 -0.87 3.55 17.14
N ARG A 3 -1.71 4.18 17.99
CA ARG A 3 -2.09 3.63 19.31
C ARG A 3 -2.88 2.32 19.21
N LEU A 4 -3.75 2.18 18.21
CA LEU A 4 -4.50 0.94 17.99
C LEU A 4 -3.57 -0.18 17.52
N TYR A 5 -2.61 0.15 16.65
CA TYR A 5 -1.62 -0.80 16.16
C TYR A 5 -0.65 -1.24 17.25
N GLU A 6 -0.17 -0.31 18.07
CA GLU A 6 0.67 -0.62 19.24
C GLU A 6 -0.05 -1.55 20.23
N ALA A 7 -1.34 -1.31 20.51
CA ALA A 7 -2.14 -2.14 21.41
C ALA A 7 -2.44 -3.52 20.81
N ALA A 8 -2.61 -3.63 19.49
CA ALA A 8 -2.88 -4.90 18.80
C ALA A 8 -1.62 -5.76 18.61
N SER A 9 -0.43 -5.19 18.75
CA SER A 9 0.85 -5.85 18.43
C SER A 9 1.48 -6.64 19.58
N GLU A 10 0.69 -7.06 20.59
CA GLU A 10 1.19 -7.94 21.66
C GLU A 10 1.72 -9.29 21.15
N LYS A 11 1.41 -9.67 19.91
CA LYS A 11 1.92 -10.87 19.25
C LYS A 11 2.39 -10.55 17.84
N VAL A 12 3.67 -10.78 17.58
CA VAL A 12 4.19 -10.75 16.21
C VAL A 12 3.72 -12.02 15.50
N TRP A 13 2.89 -11.84 14.46
CA TRP A 13 2.49 -12.93 13.58
C TRP A 13 3.61 -13.14 12.55
N VAL A 14 4.58 -13.99 12.89
CA VAL A 14 5.59 -14.42 11.90
C VAL A 14 4.88 -15.30 10.89
N THR A 15 4.60 -14.76 9.70
CA THR A 15 4.02 -15.54 8.61
C THR A 15 5.09 -16.39 7.96
N GLU A 16 4.81 -17.69 7.76
CA GLU A 16 5.66 -18.53 6.91
C GLU A 16 5.54 -18.07 5.45
N GLY A 17 6.58 -17.43 4.94
CA GLY A 17 6.70 -16.96 3.56
C GLY A 17 6.10 -15.58 3.28
N LEU A 18 6.34 -15.09 2.08
CA LEU A 18 5.88 -13.78 1.63
C LEU A 18 4.42 -13.82 1.18
N ARG A 19 3.68 -12.76 1.51
CA ARG A 19 2.35 -12.47 0.96
C ARG A 19 2.44 -12.16 -0.55
N ALA A 20 1.30 -12.17 -1.23
CA ALA A 20 1.24 -11.95 -2.67
C ALA A 20 1.77 -10.57 -3.11
N ASP A 21 1.47 -9.53 -2.35
CA ASP A 21 1.96 -8.17 -2.51
C ASP A 21 3.48 -8.09 -2.29
N GLN A 22 3.98 -8.67 -1.20
CA GLN A 22 5.41 -8.71 -0.88
C GLN A 22 6.22 -9.45 -1.94
N LYS A 23 5.72 -10.58 -2.48
CA LYS A 23 6.36 -11.31 -3.59
C LYS A 23 6.49 -10.43 -4.84
N ARG A 24 5.44 -9.64 -5.14
CA ARG A 24 5.45 -8.70 -6.27
C ARG A 24 6.47 -7.60 -6.07
N LEU A 25 6.44 -6.95 -4.91
CA LEU A 25 7.39 -5.89 -4.61
C LEU A 25 8.83 -6.41 -4.59
N ALA A 26 9.10 -7.57 -3.99
CA ALA A 26 10.43 -8.16 -4.01
C ALA A 26 10.95 -8.36 -5.44
N ARG A 27 10.09 -8.88 -6.35
CA ARG A 27 10.42 -9.04 -7.78
C ARG A 27 10.67 -7.68 -8.45
N MET A 28 9.78 -6.69 -8.20
CA MET A 28 9.91 -5.35 -8.78
C MET A 28 11.18 -4.65 -8.29
N ILE A 29 11.51 -4.74 -7.01
CA ILE A 29 12.74 -4.18 -6.43
C ILE A 29 13.97 -4.87 -7.03
N GLY A 30 13.99 -6.21 -7.06
CA GLY A 30 15.10 -6.97 -7.61
C GLY A 30 15.37 -6.73 -9.10
N ALA A 31 14.33 -6.39 -9.88
CA ALA A 31 14.48 -5.99 -11.28
C ALA A 31 15.08 -4.58 -11.46
N LYS A 32 15.03 -3.72 -10.43
CA LYS A 32 15.49 -2.33 -10.48
C LYS A 32 16.87 -2.16 -9.85
N LEU A 33 17.18 -2.97 -8.84
CA LEU A 33 18.31 -2.72 -7.96
C LEU A 33 18.92 -4.03 -7.46
N THR A 34 20.22 -4.20 -7.68
CA THR A 34 21.00 -5.31 -7.12
C THR A 34 21.92 -4.88 -5.98
N THR A 35 22.26 -3.59 -5.92
CA THR A 35 23.06 -2.96 -4.87
C THR A 35 22.45 -1.60 -4.54
N GLY A 36 22.62 -1.09 -3.31
CA GLY A 36 22.08 0.21 -2.90
C GLY A 36 21.26 0.13 -1.63
N CYS A 37 20.41 1.14 -1.39
CA CYS A 37 19.62 1.29 -0.17
C CYS A 37 18.13 1.14 -0.46
N VAL A 38 17.46 0.25 0.28
CA VAL A 38 16.01 0.06 0.24
C VAL A 38 15.42 0.41 1.60
N LEU A 39 14.38 1.26 1.60
CA LEU A 39 13.56 1.56 2.77
C LEU A 39 12.17 0.93 2.61
N ASP A 40 11.74 0.17 3.59
CA ASP A 40 10.38 -0.34 3.69
C ASP A 40 9.66 0.38 4.83
N VAL A 41 8.61 1.14 4.49
CA VAL A 41 7.79 1.89 5.45
C VAL A 41 6.64 1.01 5.90
N GLY A 42 6.56 0.70 7.20
CA GLY A 42 5.71 -0.34 7.75
C GLY A 42 6.30 -1.73 7.50
N CYS A 43 7.59 -1.89 7.77
CA CYS A 43 8.32 -3.12 7.40
C CYS A 43 7.94 -4.35 8.23
N TYR A 44 7.14 -4.18 9.28
CA TYR A 44 6.73 -5.21 10.22
C TYR A 44 7.94 -6.06 10.70
N ASP A 45 7.93 -7.36 10.48
CA ASP A 45 9.00 -8.29 10.85
C ASP A 45 10.20 -8.31 9.87
N GLY A 46 10.19 -7.45 8.84
CA GLY A 46 11.24 -7.36 7.81
C GLY A 46 11.24 -8.48 6.77
N SER A 47 10.17 -9.28 6.67
CA SER A 47 10.10 -10.41 5.74
C SER A 47 10.31 -10.01 4.27
N LEU A 48 9.71 -8.88 3.83
CA LEU A 48 9.93 -8.37 2.48
C LEU A 48 11.41 -8.05 2.24
N LEU A 49 12.02 -7.30 3.15
CA LEU A 49 13.42 -6.92 3.05
C LEU A 49 14.37 -8.11 3.13
N GLN A 50 14.06 -9.11 3.96
CA GLN A 50 14.84 -10.35 4.04
C GLN A 50 14.89 -11.11 2.71
N ALA A 51 13.78 -11.08 1.96
CA ALA A 51 13.70 -11.75 0.66
C ALA A 51 14.51 -11.05 -0.46
N LEU A 52 14.98 -9.84 -0.24
CA LEU A 52 15.81 -9.10 -1.20
C LEU A 52 17.26 -9.58 -1.17
N GLY A 53 17.96 -9.39 -2.29
CA GLY A 53 19.37 -9.76 -2.44
C GLY A 53 20.28 -9.20 -1.35
N SER A 54 21.37 -9.90 -1.06
CA SER A 54 22.35 -9.54 -0.02
C SER A 54 23.17 -8.28 -0.34
N GLY A 55 23.23 -7.86 -1.62
CA GLY A 55 23.89 -6.61 -2.02
C GLY A 55 23.16 -5.35 -1.63
N LEU A 56 21.93 -5.45 -1.08
CA LEU A 56 21.10 -4.32 -0.70
C LEU A 56 21.23 -4.01 0.79
N ARG A 57 21.43 -2.74 1.12
CA ARG A 57 21.30 -2.23 2.49
C ARG A 57 19.82 -2.02 2.81
N LYS A 58 19.35 -2.62 3.89
CA LYS A 58 17.93 -2.78 4.22
C LYS A 58 17.58 -1.91 5.41
N PHE A 59 16.61 -1.03 5.20
CA PHE A 59 16.15 -0.06 6.19
C PHE A 59 14.65 -0.19 6.37
N GLY A 60 14.15 0.05 7.58
CA GLY A 60 12.73 -0.07 7.90
C GLY A 60 12.22 1.06 8.80
N VAL A 61 10.93 1.31 8.68
CA VAL A 61 10.13 2.09 9.64
C VAL A 61 9.09 1.15 10.22
N GLU A 62 9.05 1.00 11.56
CA GLU A 62 8.11 0.07 12.20
C GLU A 62 7.73 0.56 13.60
N PRO A 63 6.43 0.84 13.88
CA PRO A 63 5.98 1.33 15.17
C PRO A 63 6.00 0.25 16.27
N SER A 64 5.74 -1.03 15.92
CA SER A 64 5.76 -2.13 16.88
C SER A 64 7.19 -2.46 17.29
N VAL A 65 7.49 -2.38 18.60
CA VAL A 65 8.81 -2.72 19.15
C VAL A 65 9.15 -4.17 18.86
N LEU A 66 8.20 -5.09 19.09
CA LEU A 66 8.41 -6.52 18.89
C LEU A 66 8.68 -6.87 17.43
N ALA A 67 7.91 -6.29 16.49
CA ALA A 67 8.13 -6.51 15.06
C ALA A 67 9.47 -5.91 14.60
N ALA A 68 9.80 -4.71 15.08
CA ALA A 68 11.08 -4.06 14.80
C ALA A 68 12.29 -4.88 15.30
N ASP A 69 12.17 -5.54 16.47
CA ASP A 69 13.24 -6.40 16.99
C ASP A 69 13.44 -7.65 16.13
N VAL A 70 12.32 -8.25 15.64
CA VAL A 70 12.40 -9.35 14.66
C VAL A 70 13.06 -8.85 13.36
N ALA A 71 12.66 -7.68 12.84
CA ALA A 71 13.27 -7.11 11.63
C ALA A 71 14.77 -6.86 11.81
N ARG A 72 15.20 -6.32 12.98
CA ARG A 72 16.63 -6.15 13.31
C ARG A 72 17.39 -7.48 13.30
N SER A 73 16.81 -8.55 13.88
CA SER A 73 17.43 -9.88 13.86
C SER A 73 17.61 -10.44 12.45
N ARG A 74 16.86 -9.92 11.47
CA ARG A 74 16.95 -10.24 10.04
C ARG A 74 17.86 -9.30 9.25
N GLY A 75 18.62 -8.44 9.94
CA GLY A 75 19.56 -7.51 9.31
C GLY A 75 18.95 -6.22 8.78
N VAL A 76 17.74 -5.84 9.23
CA VAL A 76 17.11 -4.57 8.89
C VAL A 76 17.52 -3.49 9.87
N THR A 77 17.99 -2.34 9.36
CA THR A 77 18.24 -1.14 10.17
C THR A 77 16.96 -0.35 10.33
N ILE A 78 16.40 -0.31 11.53
CA ILE A 78 15.20 0.52 11.83
C ILE A 78 15.64 1.96 12.00
N VAL A 79 15.23 2.84 11.08
CA VAL A 79 15.63 4.27 11.04
C VAL A 79 14.62 5.19 11.73
N ALA A 80 13.38 4.73 11.90
CA ALA A 80 12.32 5.46 12.58
C ALA A 80 11.26 4.48 13.10
N ARG A 81 10.51 4.87 14.12
CA ARG A 81 9.33 4.15 14.57
C ARG A 81 8.05 4.65 13.89
N HIS A 82 7.98 5.94 13.63
CA HIS A 82 6.79 6.57 13.08
C HIS A 82 7.12 7.36 11.81
N ILE A 83 6.15 7.43 10.90
CA ILE A 83 6.28 8.16 9.62
C ILE A 83 6.69 9.62 9.85
N ARG A 84 6.20 10.27 10.91
CA ARG A 84 6.55 11.65 11.27
C ARG A 84 8.05 11.85 11.56
N GLU A 85 8.74 10.80 12.01
CA GLU A 85 10.17 10.82 12.33
C GLU A 85 11.05 10.79 11.07
N LEU A 86 10.48 10.42 9.92
CA LEU A 86 11.18 10.45 8.64
C LEU A 86 11.68 11.84 8.24
N ALA A 87 11.11 12.91 8.80
CA ALA A 87 11.58 14.27 8.59
C ALA A 87 13.02 14.48 9.11
N ALA A 88 13.45 13.71 10.11
CA ALA A 88 14.80 13.76 10.68
C ALA A 88 15.80 12.82 9.98
N VAL A 89 15.34 11.97 9.06
CA VAL A 89 16.21 11.05 8.32
C VAL A 89 16.91 11.82 7.21
N SER A 90 18.23 11.91 7.28
CA SER A 90 19.06 12.59 6.27
C SER A 90 19.52 11.68 5.14
N GLN A 91 19.43 10.36 5.32
CA GLN A 91 19.84 9.38 4.32
C GLN A 91 18.86 9.36 3.15
N SER A 92 19.39 9.24 1.92
CA SER A 92 18.59 8.98 0.72
C SER A 92 18.56 7.49 0.38
N PHE A 93 17.47 7.07 -0.28
CA PHE A 93 17.21 5.67 -0.64
C PHE A 93 17.01 5.55 -2.14
N ASP A 94 17.51 4.46 -2.71
CA ASP A 94 17.37 4.16 -4.13
C ASP A 94 16.00 3.55 -4.44
N VAL A 95 15.44 2.82 -3.48
CA VAL A 95 14.04 2.35 -3.50
C VAL A 95 13.41 2.60 -2.14
N ILE A 96 12.20 3.15 -2.15
CA ILE A 96 11.31 3.20 -0.99
C ILE A 96 10.05 2.39 -1.33
N CYS A 97 9.61 1.52 -0.45
CA CYS A 97 8.34 0.83 -0.56
C CYS A 97 7.45 1.04 0.66
N ALA A 98 6.14 0.96 0.45
CA ALA A 98 5.12 0.99 1.49
C ALA A 98 3.99 0.03 1.09
N VAL A 99 3.78 -1.01 1.90
CA VAL A 99 2.83 -2.10 1.64
C VAL A 99 1.76 -2.08 2.71
N ASP A 100 0.50 -1.87 2.30
CA ASP A 100 -0.64 -1.77 3.22
C ASP A 100 -0.40 -0.74 4.35
N VAL A 101 0.08 0.45 3.98
CA VAL A 101 0.36 1.56 4.90
C VAL A 101 -0.46 2.80 4.54
N ILE A 102 -0.57 3.11 3.23
CA ILE A 102 -1.15 4.37 2.76
C ILE A 102 -2.64 4.51 3.13
N GLU A 103 -3.36 3.39 3.27
CA GLU A 103 -4.76 3.36 3.70
C GLU A 103 -4.95 3.77 5.15
N HIS A 104 -3.90 3.76 5.94
CA HIS A 104 -3.92 4.11 7.36
C HIS A 104 -3.51 5.56 7.63
N VAL A 105 -3.04 6.29 6.61
CA VAL A 105 -2.60 7.68 6.79
C VAL A 105 -3.73 8.65 6.43
N PRO A 106 -3.91 9.72 7.24
CA PRO A 106 -4.97 10.72 6.99
C PRO A 106 -4.80 11.50 5.68
N ASP A 107 -3.56 11.77 5.29
CA ASP A 107 -3.21 12.49 4.07
C ASP A 107 -2.21 11.69 3.24
N PRO A 108 -2.69 10.86 2.31
CA PRO A 108 -1.86 10.10 1.39
C PRO A 108 -0.94 10.95 0.51
N GLY A 109 -1.38 12.16 0.19
CA GLY A 109 -0.61 13.08 -0.64
C GLY A 109 0.64 13.60 0.05
N THR A 110 0.50 14.09 1.27
CA THR A 110 1.62 14.53 2.13
C THR A 110 2.53 13.36 2.51
N PHE A 111 1.96 12.16 2.70
CA PHE A 111 2.75 10.95 2.93
C PHE A 111 3.70 10.67 1.75
N VAL A 112 3.19 10.62 0.53
CA VAL A 112 4.01 10.40 -0.68
C VAL A 112 5.05 11.50 -0.87
N GLU A 113 4.70 12.75 -0.59
CA GLU A 113 5.63 13.86 -0.64
C GLU A 113 6.81 13.68 0.33
N SER A 114 6.54 13.26 1.57
CA SER A 114 7.59 13.02 2.57
C SER A 114 8.54 11.89 2.14
N LEU A 115 8.01 10.82 1.55
CA LEU A 115 8.84 9.75 0.99
C LEU A 115 9.66 10.20 -0.22
N THR A 116 9.07 11.05 -1.08
CA THR A 116 9.75 11.56 -2.28
C THR A 116 10.99 12.39 -1.92
N ARG A 117 11.00 13.09 -0.78
CA ARG A 117 12.18 13.84 -0.31
C ARG A 117 13.35 12.92 0.01
N LEU A 118 13.08 11.73 0.51
CA LEU A 118 14.09 10.73 0.87
C LEU A 118 14.57 9.89 -0.32
N LEU A 119 13.93 10.00 -1.50
CA LEU A 119 14.38 9.29 -2.68
C LEU A 119 15.65 9.94 -3.28
N SER A 120 16.62 9.11 -3.62
CA SER A 120 17.74 9.48 -4.48
C SER A 120 17.23 9.97 -5.84
N PRO A 121 17.94 10.87 -6.55
CA PRO A 121 17.66 11.17 -7.95
C PRO A 121 17.65 9.87 -8.78
N GLY A 122 16.59 9.64 -9.56
CA GLY A 122 16.38 8.38 -10.30
C GLY A 122 15.85 7.22 -9.48
N GLY A 123 15.63 7.41 -8.17
CA GLY A 123 15.10 6.40 -7.27
C GLY A 123 13.62 6.07 -7.52
N TRP A 124 13.16 4.96 -6.93
CA TRP A 124 11.83 4.42 -7.10
C TRP A 124 11.03 4.45 -5.80
N LEU A 125 9.76 4.83 -5.92
CA LEU A 125 8.76 4.69 -4.85
C LEU A 125 7.72 3.67 -5.29
N LEU A 126 7.56 2.59 -4.52
CA LEU A 126 6.61 1.52 -4.77
C LEU A 126 5.55 1.51 -3.66
N ILE A 127 4.28 1.72 -4.00
CA ILE A 127 3.17 1.75 -3.05
C ILE A 127 2.19 0.64 -3.41
N SER A 128 1.87 -0.22 -2.44
CA SER A 128 0.85 -1.26 -2.57
C SER A 128 -0.28 -1.04 -1.59
N SER A 129 -1.52 -1.07 -2.07
CA SER A 129 -2.74 -0.93 -1.25
C SER A 129 -3.98 -1.39 -2.03
N GLY A 130 -5.13 -1.40 -1.36
CA GLY A 130 -6.41 -1.61 -2.01
C GLY A 130 -6.78 -0.51 -3.00
N SER A 131 -7.43 -0.88 -4.10
CA SER A 131 -7.78 0.02 -5.21
C SER A 131 -9.28 0.29 -5.30
N LEU A 132 -9.67 1.58 -5.31
CA LEU A 132 -11.04 2.03 -5.56
C LEU A 132 -11.55 1.72 -6.98
N ASP A 133 -10.67 1.39 -7.93
CA ASP A 133 -11.01 1.26 -9.35
C ASP A 133 -11.78 0.00 -9.69
N THR A 134 -12.03 -0.88 -8.72
CA THR A 134 -12.71 -2.15 -8.99
C THR A 134 -14.23 -1.98 -9.10
N PRO A 135 -14.89 -2.62 -10.09
CA PRO A 135 -16.35 -2.60 -10.21
C PRO A 135 -17.06 -3.13 -8.94
N ALA A 136 -16.45 -4.10 -8.25
CA ALA A 136 -16.99 -4.67 -7.03
C ALA A 136 -17.05 -3.65 -5.91
N TRP A 137 -15.97 -2.88 -5.71
CA TRP A 137 -15.93 -1.80 -4.72
C TRP A 137 -16.94 -0.69 -5.04
N ARG A 138 -16.93 -0.19 -6.29
CA ARG A 138 -17.91 0.82 -6.74
C ARG A 138 -19.35 0.40 -6.46
N ARG A 139 -19.65 -0.91 -6.59
CA ARG A 139 -20.99 -1.46 -6.37
C ARG A 139 -21.34 -1.62 -4.88
N ALA A 140 -20.37 -2.00 -4.05
CA ALA A 140 -20.56 -2.22 -2.61
C ALA A 140 -20.41 -0.95 -1.77
N GLY A 141 -19.69 0.05 -2.29
CA GLY A 141 -19.38 1.29 -1.56
C GLY A 141 -18.61 1.00 -0.27
N GLY A 142 -18.91 1.75 0.79
CA GLY A 142 -18.30 1.56 2.11
C GLY A 142 -18.55 0.21 2.78
N GLN A 143 -19.38 -0.65 2.18
CA GLN A 143 -19.59 -2.03 2.66
C GLN A 143 -18.59 -3.02 2.04
N TYR A 144 -17.69 -2.56 1.16
CA TYR A 144 -16.65 -3.42 0.59
C TYR A 144 -15.71 -3.91 1.70
N TRP A 145 -15.26 -5.16 1.62
CA TRP A 145 -14.52 -5.82 2.69
C TRP A 145 -13.26 -5.06 3.13
N TYR A 146 -12.65 -4.33 2.19
CA TYR A 146 -11.43 -3.56 2.46
C TYR A 146 -11.69 -2.23 3.18
N CYS A 147 -12.95 -1.77 3.22
CA CYS A 147 -13.34 -0.56 3.96
C CYS A 147 -13.47 -0.85 5.46
N GLY A 148 -12.38 -1.21 6.10
CA GLY A 148 -12.31 -1.58 7.53
C GLY A 148 -12.16 -0.37 8.45
N PHE A 149 -13.18 0.54 8.48
CA PHE A 149 -13.14 1.65 9.42
C PHE A 149 -13.17 1.18 10.89
N PRO A 150 -12.36 1.74 11.81
CA PRO A 150 -11.51 2.95 11.65
C PRO A 150 -10.08 2.68 11.16
N GLU A 151 -9.73 1.47 10.79
CA GLU A 151 -8.35 1.13 10.41
C GLU A 151 -7.99 1.68 9.03
N HIS A 152 -8.86 1.48 8.02
CA HIS A 152 -8.66 1.99 6.67
C HIS A 152 -9.47 3.28 6.48
N ILE A 153 -8.76 4.41 6.42
CA ILE A 153 -9.35 5.76 6.32
C ILE A 153 -9.08 6.45 4.99
N SER A 154 -8.11 5.95 4.22
CA SER A 154 -7.72 6.49 2.92
C SER A 154 -7.68 5.41 1.86
N PHE A 155 -7.99 5.78 0.62
CA PHE A 155 -8.04 4.81 -0.47
C PHE A 155 -7.48 5.43 -1.74
N ILE A 156 -6.72 4.65 -2.50
CA ILE A 156 -6.05 5.09 -3.71
C ILE A 156 -6.71 4.53 -4.98
N SER A 157 -6.42 5.17 -6.10
CA SER A 157 -6.81 4.76 -7.44
C SER A 157 -5.68 5.05 -8.43
N GLN A 158 -5.79 4.56 -9.65
CA GLN A 158 -4.87 4.94 -10.72
C GLN A 158 -4.86 6.45 -10.93
N ALA A 159 -6.04 7.06 -11.07
CA ALA A 159 -6.16 8.52 -11.30
C ALA A 159 -5.55 9.34 -10.15
N TRP A 160 -5.68 8.88 -8.91
CA TRP A 160 -4.99 9.48 -7.78
C TRP A 160 -3.47 9.39 -7.94
N GLY A 161 -2.94 8.23 -8.32
CA GLY A 161 -1.51 8.03 -8.55
C GLY A 161 -0.96 8.94 -9.65
N GLU A 162 -1.67 9.10 -10.76
CA GLU A 162 -1.33 10.01 -11.85
C GLU A 162 -1.31 11.48 -11.38
N SER A 163 -2.31 11.89 -10.61
CA SER A 163 -2.40 13.24 -10.03
C SER A 163 -1.26 13.55 -9.07
N VAL A 164 -0.94 12.61 -8.17
CA VAL A 164 0.17 12.76 -7.20
C VAL A 164 1.51 12.80 -7.94
N ALA A 165 1.71 11.96 -8.95
CA ALA A 165 2.92 11.97 -9.76
C ALA A 165 3.13 13.35 -10.41
N ALA A 166 2.09 13.89 -11.07
CA ALA A 166 2.14 15.21 -11.69
C ALA A 166 2.46 16.32 -10.68
N ARG A 167 1.81 16.31 -9.52
CA ARG A 167 2.00 17.31 -8.46
C ARG A 167 3.42 17.31 -7.87
N LEU A 168 4.02 16.13 -7.72
CA LEU A 168 5.33 15.96 -7.07
C LEU A 168 6.49 15.87 -8.07
N GLY A 169 6.25 16.04 -9.37
CA GLY A 169 7.27 15.91 -10.39
C GLY A 169 7.84 14.50 -10.51
N LEU A 170 7.04 13.48 -10.16
CA LEU A 170 7.37 12.07 -10.34
C LEU A 170 6.84 11.57 -11.67
N THR A 171 7.38 10.45 -12.15
CA THR A 171 6.80 9.72 -13.29
C THR A 171 6.17 8.42 -12.75
N LEU A 172 4.87 8.22 -12.98
CA LEU A 172 4.23 6.92 -12.75
C LEU A 172 4.64 5.99 -13.90
N CYS A 173 5.57 5.07 -13.62
CA CYS A 173 6.17 4.19 -14.62
C CYS A 173 5.54 2.80 -14.63
N GLU A 174 5.03 2.35 -13.49
CA GLU A 174 4.54 0.99 -13.33
C GLU A 174 3.23 0.97 -12.57
N MET A 175 2.34 0.09 -13.00
CA MET A 175 1.09 -0.19 -12.32
C MET A 175 0.76 -1.67 -12.50
N GLU A 176 0.61 -2.38 -11.40
CA GLU A 176 0.20 -3.78 -11.40
C GLU A 176 -1.04 -3.98 -10.52
N ARG A 177 -2.07 -4.61 -11.07
CA ARG A 177 -3.28 -4.97 -10.32
C ARG A 177 -3.26 -6.45 -9.98
N PHE A 178 -3.67 -6.80 -8.77
CA PHE A 178 -3.65 -8.18 -8.31
C PHE A 178 -4.77 -8.48 -7.30
N ALA A 179 -5.01 -9.76 -7.08
CA ALA A 179 -5.86 -10.22 -5.99
C ALA A 179 -5.00 -10.47 -4.75
N TYR A 180 -5.48 -10.05 -3.59
CA TYR A 180 -4.77 -10.23 -2.31
C TYR A 180 -4.48 -11.72 -2.00
N LEU A 181 -5.44 -12.60 -2.30
CA LEU A 181 -5.28 -14.05 -2.24
C LEU A 181 -5.53 -14.66 -3.61
N GLU A 182 -4.76 -15.69 -3.96
CA GLU A 182 -4.99 -16.45 -5.19
C GLU A 182 -6.01 -17.56 -4.94
N LEU A 183 -7.23 -17.37 -5.47
CA LEU A 183 -8.26 -18.39 -5.43
C LEU A 183 -8.29 -19.20 -6.74
N PRO A 184 -8.51 -20.53 -6.67
CA PRO A 184 -8.76 -21.35 -7.85
C PRO A 184 -9.92 -20.77 -8.70
N PRO A 185 -9.84 -20.78 -10.04
CA PRO A 185 -10.80 -20.11 -10.91
C PRO A 185 -12.26 -20.47 -10.63
N ARG A 186 -12.56 -21.75 -10.38
CA ARG A 186 -13.92 -22.20 -10.05
C ARG A 186 -14.43 -21.60 -8.73
N ARG A 187 -13.61 -21.61 -7.68
CA ARG A 187 -13.97 -21.01 -6.37
C ARG A 187 -14.17 -19.51 -6.49
N ARG A 188 -13.29 -18.86 -7.26
CA ARG A 188 -13.41 -17.43 -7.55
C ARG A 188 -14.71 -17.09 -8.26
N ALA A 189 -15.08 -17.81 -9.31
CA ALA A 189 -16.34 -17.59 -10.05
C ALA A 189 -17.58 -17.71 -9.13
N VAL A 190 -17.63 -18.75 -8.28
CA VAL A 190 -18.72 -18.93 -7.30
C VAL A 190 -18.75 -17.77 -6.30
N ALA A 191 -17.60 -17.33 -5.79
CA ALA A 191 -17.52 -16.24 -4.82
C ALA A 191 -17.96 -14.90 -5.45
N VAL A 192 -17.53 -14.60 -6.68
CA VAL A 192 -17.97 -13.43 -7.46
C VAL A 192 -19.50 -13.44 -7.63
N ARG A 193 -20.08 -14.56 -8.08
CA ARG A 193 -21.54 -14.69 -8.22
C ARG A 193 -22.28 -14.44 -6.89
N ARG A 194 -21.78 -15.04 -5.79
CA ARG A 194 -22.36 -14.84 -4.44
C ARG A 194 -22.28 -13.39 -3.99
N PHE A 195 -21.18 -12.72 -4.27
CA PHE A 195 -21.01 -11.30 -3.96
C PHE A 195 -22.07 -10.45 -4.64
N TYR A 196 -22.20 -10.55 -5.98
CA TYR A 196 -23.17 -9.75 -6.73
C TYR A 196 -24.61 -10.05 -6.34
N LEU A 197 -24.94 -11.30 -6.05
CA LEU A 197 -26.27 -11.66 -5.54
C LEU A 197 -26.56 -11.02 -4.17
N LYS A 198 -25.56 -10.99 -3.25
CA LYS A 198 -25.72 -10.32 -1.95
C LYS A 198 -25.91 -8.81 -2.11
N VAL A 199 -25.09 -8.17 -2.96
CA VAL A 199 -25.21 -6.72 -3.24
C VAL A 199 -26.59 -6.41 -3.81
N PHE A 200 -27.04 -7.16 -4.82
CA PHE A 200 -28.34 -6.98 -5.45
C PHE A 200 -29.48 -7.12 -4.44
N ARG A 201 -29.50 -8.20 -3.65
CA ARG A 201 -30.52 -8.42 -2.61
C ARG A 201 -30.58 -7.28 -1.60
N ARG A 202 -29.43 -6.76 -1.15
CA ARG A 202 -29.36 -5.63 -0.23
C ARG A 202 -29.89 -4.34 -0.85
N GLN A 203 -29.52 -4.06 -2.10
CA GLN A 203 -30.00 -2.88 -2.81
C GLN A 203 -31.51 -2.95 -3.04
N LEU A 204 -32.05 -4.14 -3.38
CA LEU A 204 -33.47 -4.35 -3.54
C LEU A 204 -34.22 -4.17 -2.21
N ALA A 205 -33.74 -4.79 -1.13
CA ALA A 205 -34.31 -4.66 0.20
C ALA A 205 -34.30 -3.19 0.68
N SER A 206 -33.18 -2.46 0.48
CA SER A 206 -33.07 -1.04 0.81
C SER A 206 -34.10 -0.19 0.04
N ARG A 207 -34.30 -0.46 -1.26
CA ARG A 207 -35.31 0.26 -2.08
C ARG A 207 -36.73 -0.04 -1.62
N LEU A 208 -37.04 -1.29 -1.32
CA LEU A 208 -38.35 -1.69 -0.81
C LEU A 208 -38.63 -1.07 0.56
N CYS A 209 -37.66 -1.13 1.49
CA CYS A 209 -37.81 -0.48 2.80
C CYS A 209 -37.97 1.05 2.70
N ALA A 210 -37.27 1.69 1.79
CA ALA A 210 -37.44 3.13 1.55
C ALA A 210 -38.83 3.47 0.98
N TRP A 211 -39.34 2.59 0.11
CA TRP A 211 -40.67 2.77 -0.48
C TRP A 211 -41.81 2.54 0.53
N PHE A 212 -41.70 1.50 1.40
CA PHE A 212 -42.75 1.17 2.37
C PHE A 212 -42.72 1.97 3.66
N ALA A 213 -41.55 2.42 4.12
CA ALA A 213 -41.39 2.94 5.49
C ALA A 213 -40.99 4.44 5.57
N GLY A 214 -40.73 5.09 4.43
CA GLY A 214 -40.21 6.47 4.48
C GLY A 214 -38.92 6.66 5.31
N ARG A 215 -38.32 5.56 5.75
CA ARG A 215 -37.11 5.53 6.60
C ARG A 215 -35.96 4.86 5.88
N LYS A 216 -34.80 5.52 5.89
CA LYS A 216 -33.54 4.87 5.49
C LYS A 216 -33.29 3.67 6.40
N SER A 217 -33.31 2.47 5.84
CA SER A 217 -32.92 1.25 6.53
C SER A 217 -31.48 1.41 7.00
N ARG A 218 -31.28 1.54 8.30
CA ARG A 218 -29.98 1.35 8.94
C ARG A 218 -29.74 -0.14 9.05
N ASN A 219 -29.19 -0.74 7.99
CA ASN A 219 -28.74 -2.12 8.07
C ASN A 219 -27.29 -2.11 8.56
N PRO A 220 -26.98 -2.63 9.76
CA PRO A 220 -25.63 -2.63 10.28
C PRO A 220 -24.76 -3.62 9.47
N GLU A 221 -23.75 -3.12 8.80
CA GLU A 221 -22.34 -3.46 8.92
C GLU A 221 -21.97 -4.94 8.88
N ARG A 222 -22.35 -5.65 7.84
CA ARG A 222 -21.57 -6.84 7.45
C ARG A 222 -20.84 -6.48 6.16
N SER A 223 -19.52 -6.50 6.21
CA SER A 223 -18.68 -6.29 5.04
C SER A 223 -19.08 -7.23 3.90
N LEU A 224 -19.05 -6.70 2.68
CA LEU A 224 -19.31 -7.44 1.46
C LEU A 224 -18.00 -7.78 0.77
N GLY A 225 -17.90 -9.02 0.33
CA GLY A 225 -16.71 -9.55 -0.31
C GLY A 225 -15.78 -10.29 0.65
N GLN A 226 -14.68 -10.76 0.12
CA GLN A 226 -13.63 -11.48 0.82
C GLN A 226 -12.31 -11.23 0.09
N PRO A 227 -11.15 -11.24 0.78
CA PRO A 227 -9.84 -11.18 0.14
C PRO A 227 -9.70 -12.23 -0.96
N GLY A 228 -9.08 -11.86 -2.08
CA GLY A 228 -8.78 -12.76 -3.20
C GLY A 228 -9.92 -13.03 -4.16
N VAL A 229 -11.15 -12.59 -3.89
CA VAL A 229 -12.28 -12.74 -4.83
C VAL A 229 -12.10 -11.84 -6.04
N PHE A 230 -11.64 -10.62 -5.82
CA PHE A 230 -11.45 -9.61 -6.86
C PHE A 230 -9.97 -9.25 -7.03
N VAL A 231 -9.65 -8.69 -8.20
CA VAL A 231 -8.37 -8.02 -8.46
C VAL A 231 -8.53 -6.59 -7.94
N ASP A 232 -8.38 -6.42 -6.64
CA ASP A 232 -8.75 -5.24 -5.88
C ASP A 232 -7.57 -4.56 -5.17
N HIS A 233 -6.36 -5.05 -5.42
CA HIS A 233 -5.13 -4.42 -4.99
C HIS A 233 -4.34 -3.87 -6.17
N LEU A 234 -3.51 -2.88 -5.88
CA LEU A 234 -2.77 -2.08 -6.84
C LEU A 234 -1.38 -1.83 -6.30
N VAL A 235 -0.37 -2.04 -7.14
CA VAL A 235 0.97 -1.49 -6.94
C VAL A 235 1.14 -0.32 -7.89
N LEU A 236 1.56 0.82 -7.36
CA LEU A 236 2.00 2.01 -8.11
C LEU A 236 3.50 2.15 -7.97
N GLY A 237 4.20 2.23 -9.10
CA GLY A 237 5.65 2.44 -9.18
C GLY A 237 5.97 3.82 -9.76
N PHE A 238 6.45 4.72 -8.90
CA PHE A 238 6.86 6.08 -9.26
C PHE A 238 8.38 6.16 -9.38
N ARG A 239 8.87 6.95 -10.33
CA ARG A 239 10.28 7.24 -10.49
C ARG A 239 10.55 8.72 -10.27
N LYS A 240 11.53 9.05 -9.44
CA LYS A 240 12.03 10.41 -9.26
C LYS A 240 12.94 10.77 -10.44
N PRO A 241 12.78 11.92 -11.09
CA PRO A 241 13.66 12.32 -12.16
C PRO A 241 15.13 12.42 -11.72
N VAL A 242 16.03 12.12 -12.64
CA VAL A 242 17.44 12.43 -12.46
C VAL A 242 17.63 13.92 -12.76
N VAL A 243 17.99 14.71 -11.76
CA VAL A 243 18.39 16.10 -11.97
C VAL A 243 19.71 16.08 -12.75
N ARG A 244 19.67 16.34 -14.06
CA ARG A 244 20.89 16.62 -14.81
C ARG A 244 21.40 17.97 -14.33
N ALA A 245 22.59 18.00 -13.73
CA ALA A 245 23.28 19.25 -13.49
C ALA A 245 23.38 19.99 -14.85
N SER A 246 22.77 21.17 -14.95
CA SER A 246 22.95 22.05 -16.07
C SER A 246 24.46 22.29 -16.23
N ARG A 247 25.05 21.78 -17.30
CA ARG A 247 26.43 22.16 -17.70
C ARG A 247 26.41 23.67 -17.83
N GLY A 248 27.06 24.34 -16.88
CA GLY A 248 27.27 25.77 -16.97
C GLY A 248 27.89 26.06 -18.32
N LEU A 249 27.21 26.85 -19.16
CA LEU A 249 27.80 27.50 -20.30
C LEU A 249 28.86 28.43 -19.74
N SER A 250 30.11 27.97 -19.76
CA SER A 250 31.26 28.87 -19.61
C SER A 250 31.27 29.75 -20.84
N HIS A 251 30.71 30.97 -20.74
CA HIS A 251 31.03 32.01 -21.67
C HIS A 251 32.48 32.39 -21.40
N SER A 252 33.38 31.88 -22.23
CA SER A 252 34.71 32.43 -22.42
C SER A 252 34.55 33.68 -23.29
N THR A 253 34.71 34.82 -22.68
CA THR A 253 35.07 36.09 -23.33
C THR A 253 36.51 36.05 -23.81
#